data_4424117903555114b2683f87e99f9a20
#
_entry.id   4424117903555114b2683f87e99f9a20
#
_cell.length_a   1.000
_cell.length_b   1.000
_cell.length_c   1.000
_cell.angle_alpha   90.00
_cell.angle_beta   90.00
_cell.angle_gamma   90.00
#
_symmetry.space_group_name_H-M   'P 1'
#
loop_
_entity.id
_entity.type
_entity.pdbx_description
1 polymer ?
#
loop_
_entity_poly.entity_id
_entity_poly.type
_entity_poly.pdbx_seq_one_letter_code
_entity_poly.pdbx_strand_id
1 'polypeptide(L)'
;MKNQGKVVQVIGPVVDVEFSNKNETPAIYTTLKTYVELNDPSSIKTTTGRREIVLEIAKHLEPGRVRTIALSSTDGLKRYDAVENTGEMISVPVGPTVLGNIFDVIGNSLGNPTEAFTKSGGKIRWPIHRAAPPLVEQSTKTEIFETGIKVIDLIAPFIKGGKIGLFGGAGVGKTVLLMEFIRNVAEESGGVSVFAGVGERTREGNDLYNEMKESGVLNKTALVYGQMKAHIFIPTLQAAAFKF
;
A
#
# COMPACT_ATOMS: atom_id res chain seq x y z
N MET A 1 2.66 1.90 -30.46
CA MET A 1 2.56 3.15 -29.65
C MET A 1 1.69 2.83 -28.47
N LYS A 2 2.06 3.20 -27.23
CA LYS A 2 1.20 2.98 -26.08
C LYS A 2 -0.10 3.78 -26.29
N ASN A 3 -1.25 3.14 -26.09
CA ASN A 3 -2.56 3.78 -26.24
C ASN A 3 -2.66 4.91 -25.18
N GLN A 4 -2.78 6.15 -25.65
CA GLN A 4 -2.91 7.32 -24.79
C GLN A 4 -4.37 7.62 -24.51
N GLY A 5 -4.66 7.91 -23.26
CA GLY A 5 -5.99 8.33 -22.81
C GLY A 5 -6.04 9.82 -22.48
N LYS A 6 -7.25 10.31 -22.25
CA LYS A 6 -7.54 11.67 -21.76
C LYS A 6 -8.54 11.58 -20.61
N VAL A 7 -8.36 12.42 -19.61
CA VAL A 7 -9.33 12.60 -18.53
C VAL A 7 -10.62 13.16 -19.09
N VAL A 8 -11.73 12.49 -18.84
CA VAL A 8 -13.09 12.95 -19.26
C VAL A 8 -13.84 13.57 -18.09
N GLN A 9 -13.69 12.98 -16.89
CA GLN A 9 -14.42 13.41 -15.71
C GLN A 9 -13.59 13.12 -14.46
N VAL A 10 -13.65 14.03 -13.48
CA VAL A 10 -13.05 13.86 -12.15
C VAL A 10 -14.12 14.08 -11.10
N ILE A 11 -14.34 13.09 -10.22
CA ILE A 11 -15.28 13.14 -9.10
C ILE A 11 -14.55 12.65 -7.86
N GLY A 12 -13.93 13.56 -7.12
CA GLY A 12 -13.08 13.18 -6.00
C GLY A 12 -11.98 12.20 -6.47
N PRO A 13 -11.87 11.00 -5.86
CA PRO A 13 -10.87 10.01 -6.24
C PRO A 13 -11.21 9.23 -7.53
N VAL A 14 -12.42 9.38 -8.03
CA VAL A 14 -12.87 8.66 -9.23
C VAL A 14 -12.58 9.50 -10.47
N VAL A 15 -11.85 8.93 -11.41
CA VAL A 15 -11.46 9.58 -12.66
C VAL A 15 -11.88 8.71 -13.83
N ASP A 16 -12.69 9.27 -14.73
CA ASP A 16 -13.05 8.60 -15.96
C ASP A 16 -12.07 9.01 -17.06
N VAL A 17 -11.52 8.02 -17.77
CA VAL A 17 -10.53 8.18 -18.82
C VAL A 17 -11.05 7.59 -20.12
N GLU A 18 -10.88 8.32 -21.23
CA GLU A 18 -11.21 7.87 -22.57
C GLU A 18 -9.93 7.67 -23.38
N PHE A 19 -9.82 6.54 -24.06
CA PHE A 19 -8.69 6.17 -24.89
C PHE A 19 -9.01 6.43 -26.37
N SER A 20 -7.99 6.89 -27.11
CA SER A 20 -8.12 7.19 -28.54
C SER A 20 -8.45 5.95 -29.37
N ASN A 21 -7.87 4.79 -29.01
CA ASN A 21 -8.19 3.51 -29.66
C ASN A 21 -9.19 2.73 -28.81
N LYS A 22 -10.45 2.72 -29.26
CA LYS A 22 -11.56 2.04 -28.55
C LYS A 22 -11.41 0.51 -28.53
N ASN A 23 -10.70 -0.06 -29.49
CA ASN A 23 -10.51 -1.50 -29.60
C ASN A 23 -9.40 -2.03 -28.65
N GLU A 24 -8.56 -1.14 -28.13
CA GLU A 24 -7.45 -1.46 -27.23
C GLU A 24 -7.69 -0.88 -25.84
N THR A 25 -8.87 -1.10 -25.29
CA THR A 25 -9.17 -0.67 -23.91
C THR A 25 -8.29 -1.46 -22.93
N PRO A 26 -7.50 -0.80 -22.07
CA PRO A 26 -6.65 -1.52 -21.13
C PRO A 26 -7.45 -2.38 -20.15
N ALA A 27 -6.88 -3.48 -19.69
CA ALA A 27 -7.53 -4.41 -18.77
C ALA A 27 -7.81 -3.75 -17.39
N ILE A 28 -8.77 -4.30 -16.66
CA ILE A 28 -9.03 -3.95 -15.26
C ILE A 28 -7.75 -4.19 -14.44
N TYR A 29 -7.52 -3.35 -13.43
CA TYR A 29 -6.30 -3.31 -12.60
C TYR A 29 -5.04 -2.80 -13.30
N THR A 30 -5.10 -2.41 -14.57
CA THR A 30 -3.96 -1.75 -15.23
C THR A 30 -3.75 -0.37 -14.60
N THR A 31 -2.49 -0.04 -14.39
CA THR A 31 -2.04 1.26 -13.87
C THR A 31 -2.00 2.28 -14.98
N LEU A 32 -2.57 3.43 -14.72
CA LEU A 32 -2.45 4.60 -15.57
C LEU A 32 -1.71 5.70 -14.82
N LYS A 33 -1.01 6.57 -15.54
CA LYS A 33 -0.30 7.72 -14.99
C LYS A 33 -0.76 9.00 -15.64
N THR A 34 -0.96 10.03 -14.85
CA THR A 34 -1.20 11.40 -15.31
C THR A 34 -0.42 12.39 -14.46
N TYR A 35 -0.22 13.59 -14.96
CA TYR A 35 0.63 14.57 -14.34
C TYR A 35 -0.11 15.90 -14.20
N VAL A 36 0.00 16.51 -13.03
CA VAL A 36 -0.52 17.86 -12.76
C VAL A 36 0.64 18.81 -12.58
N GLU A 37 0.59 19.94 -13.27
CA GLU A 37 1.57 21.01 -13.09
C GLU A 37 1.28 21.75 -11.78
N LEU A 38 2.28 21.80 -10.90
CA LEU A 38 2.21 22.56 -9.67
C LEU A 38 2.60 24.00 -9.95
N ASN A 39 1.62 24.88 -10.08
CA ASN A 39 1.83 26.32 -10.13
C ASN A 39 2.01 26.87 -8.71
N ASP A 40 3.04 26.43 -7.99
CA ASP A 40 3.38 27.00 -6.69
C ASP A 40 4.63 27.87 -6.85
N PRO A 41 4.49 29.22 -6.83
CA PRO A 41 5.62 30.14 -6.96
C PRO A 41 6.58 30.12 -5.78
N SER A 42 6.27 29.38 -4.70
CA SER A 42 7.10 29.31 -3.49
C SER A 42 8.02 28.10 -3.40
N SER A 43 7.94 27.12 -4.28
CA SER A 43 8.83 25.97 -4.24
C SER A 43 10.15 26.24 -4.99
N ILE A 44 11.09 26.82 -4.27
CA ILE A 44 12.51 26.91 -4.67
C ILE A 44 13.14 25.51 -4.56
N LYS A 45 12.77 24.57 -5.42
CA LYS A 45 13.57 23.37 -5.67
C LYS A 45 13.30 22.84 -7.08
N THR A 46 14.29 22.96 -7.89
CA THR A 46 14.60 22.47 -9.21
C THR A 46 14.22 21.01 -9.47
N THR A 47 12.94 20.73 -9.60
CA THR A 47 12.46 19.59 -10.35
C THR A 47 11.17 20.09 -10.99
N THR A 48 11.07 20.05 -12.31
CA THR A 48 9.89 20.44 -13.08
C THR A 48 8.64 20.14 -12.25
N GLY A 49 7.89 21.20 -11.88
CA GLY A 49 6.81 21.14 -10.90
C GLY A 49 5.61 20.32 -11.35
N ARG A 50 5.83 19.05 -11.65
CA ARG A 50 4.80 18.08 -12.03
C ARG A 50 4.62 17.06 -10.92
N ARG A 51 3.38 16.91 -10.45
CA ARG A 51 2.99 15.85 -9.54
C ARG A 51 2.40 14.69 -10.33
N GLU A 52 2.98 13.51 -10.18
CA GLU A 52 2.44 12.27 -10.74
C GLU A 52 1.20 11.84 -9.93
N ILE A 53 0.13 11.49 -10.65
CA ILE A 53 -1.06 10.86 -10.10
C ILE A 53 -1.15 9.46 -10.70
N VAL A 54 -1.15 8.46 -9.85
CA VAL A 54 -1.33 7.06 -10.23
C VAL A 54 -2.81 6.72 -10.13
N LEU A 55 -3.35 6.16 -11.21
CA LEU A 55 -4.73 5.73 -11.33
C LEU A 55 -4.78 4.22 -11.58
N GLU A 56 -5.74 3.54 -10.99
CA GLU A 56 -6.00 2.13 -11.25
C GLU A 56 -7.35 1.95 -11.94
N ILE A 57 -7.40 1.15 -13.00
CA ILE A 57 -8.65 0.86 -13.70
C ILE A 57 -9.50 -0.07 -12.84
N ALA A 58 -10.65 0.43 -12.38
CA ALA A 58 -11.60 -0.31 -11.57
C ALA A 58 -12.72 -0.94 -12.40
N LYS A 59 -13.13 -0.29 -13.51
CA LYS A 59 -14.26 -0.75 -14.32
C LYS A 59 -14.20 -0.21 -15.75
N HIS A 60 -14.62 -1.02 -16.71
CA HIS A 60 -14.96 -0.56 -18.06
C HIS A 60 -16.38 0.02 -18.09
N LEU A 61 -16.55 1.19 -18.67
CA LEU A 61 -17.85 1.85 -18.85
C LEU A 61 -18.40 1.58 -20.25
N GLU A 62 -17.60 1.89 -21.26
CA GLU A 62 -17.89 1.74 -22.68
C GLU A 62 -16.61 1.34 -23.41
N PRO A 63 -16.68 0.87 -24.68
CA PRO A 63 -15.47 0.65 -25.47
C PRO A 63 -14.61 1.90 -25.55
N GLY A 64 -13.38 1.79 -25.08
CA GLY A 64 -12.42 2.90 -24.99
C GLY A 64 -12.59 3.80 -23.77
N ARG A 65 -13.61 3.60 -22.92
CA ARG A 65 -13.81 4.42 -21.72
C ARG A 65 -13.76 3.59 -20.44
N VAL A 66 -12.93 4.00 -19.51
CA VAL A 66 -12.73 3.30 -18.24
C VAL A 66 -12.95 4.23 -17.05
N ARG A 67 -13.38 3.66 -15.95
CA ARG A 67 -13.42 4.31 -14.64
C ARG A 67 -12.23 3.87 -13.84
N THR A 68 -11.53 4.84 -13.29
CA THR A 68 -10.32 4.61 -12.49
C THR A 68 -10.48 5.17 -11.09
N ILE A 69 -9.65 4.66 -10.18
CA ILE A 69 -9.51 5.17 -8.82
C ILE A 69 -8.11 5.75 -8.69
N ALA A 70 -8.03 7.01 -8.27
CA ALA A 70 -6.75 7.67 -8.01
C ALA A 70 -6.19 7.24 -6.65
N LEU A 71 -4.91 6.90 -6.61
CA LEU A 71 -4.19 6.51 -5.38
C LEU A 71 -3.50 7.69 -4.67
N SER A 72 -3.72 8.89 -5.19
CA SER A 72 -3.27 10.15 -4.59
C SER A 72 -4.31 11.24 -4.85
N SER A 73 -4.14 12.42 -4.23
CA SER A 73 -5.06 13.54 -4.44
C SER A 73 -5.17 13.89 -5.93
N THR A 74 -6.39 14.10 -6.38
CA THR A 74 -6.74 14.54 -7.74
C THR A 74 -6.78 16.05 -7.89
N ASP A 75 -6.38 16.81 -6.85
CA ASP A 75 -6.37 18.26 -6.89
C ASP A 75 -5.53 18.80 -8.05
N GLY A 76 -6.10 19.69 -8.82
CA GLY A 76 -5.46 20.27 -9.99
C GLY A 76 -5.58 19.45 -11.28
N LEU A 77 -6.09 18.21 -11.24
CA LEU A 77 -6.35 17.40 -12.42
C LEU A 77 -7.53 17.99 -13.22
N LYS A 78 -7.31 18.20 -14.49
CA LYS A 78 -8.25 18.85 -15.39
C LYS A 78 -8.82 17.87 -16.42
N ARG A 79 -9.99 18.19 -16.92
CA ARG A 79 -10.54 17.52 -18.08
C ARG A 79 -9.60 17.69 -19.28
N TYR A 80 -9.40 16.62 -20.03
CA TYR A 80 -8.51 16.48 -21.17
C TYR A 80 -7.01 16.39 -20.86
N ASP A 81 -6.61 16.36 -19.60
CA ASP A 81 -5.24 16.03 -19.24
C ASP A 81 -4.86 14.65 -19.82
N ALA A 82 -3.63 14.56 -20.29
CA ALA A 82 -3.12 13.33 -20.90
C ALA A 82 -2.93 12.23 -19.86
N VAL A 83 -3.28 11.02 -20.22
CA VAL A 83 -3.13 9.82 -19.40
C VAL A 83 -2.30 8.78 -20.14
N GLU A 84 -1.26 8.29 -19.51
CA GLU A 84 -0.41 7.24 -20.04
C GLU A 84 -0.86 5.87 -19.52
N ASN A 85 -0.99 4.91 -20.42
CA ASN A 85 -1.18 3.52 -20.04
C ASN A 85 0.18 2.86 -19.80
N THR A 86 0.45 2.38 -18.58
CA THR A 86 1.71 1.67 -18.27
C THR A 86 1.76 0.27 -18.87
N GLY A 87 0.61 -0.35 -19.09
CA GLY A 87 0.48 -1.75 -19.51
C GLY A 87 0.69 -2.75 -18.39
N GLU A 88 0.92 -2.31 -17.17
CA GLU A 88 1.22 -3.14 -16.02
C GLU A 88 0.26 -2.86 -14.86
N MET A 89 0.10 -3.81 -13.95
CA MET A 89 -0.62 -3.61 -12.69
C MET A 89 0.26 -2.86 -11.69
N ILE A 90 -0.37 -2.27 -10.68
CA ILE A 90 0.36 -1.70 -9.55
C ILE A 90 1.18 -2.80 -8.90
N SER A 91 2.46 -2.53 -8.71
CA SER A 91 3.38 -3.45 -8.05
C SER A 91 4.09 -2.77 -6.89
N VAL A 92 4.45 -3.55 -5.88
CA VAL A 92 5.16 -3.09 -4.69
C VAL A 92 6.46 -3.87 -4.50
N PRO A 93 7.49 -3.26 -3.93
CA PRO A 93 8.73 -3.97 -3.63
C PRO A 93 8.47 -5.05 -2.56
N VAL A 94 9.14 -6.19 -2.71
CA VAL A 94 9.02 -7.33 -1.80
C VAL A 94 10.38 -7.94 -1.49
N GLY A 95 10.43 -8.81 -0.49
CA GLY A 95 11.63 -9.54 -0.07
C GLY A 95 12.33 -8.93 1.14
N PRO A 96 13.43 -9.52 1.61
CA PRO A 96 14.08 -9.12 2.86
C PRO A 96 14.55 -7.67 2.91
N THR A 97 14.83 -7.06 1.76
CA THR A 97 15.32 -5.68 1.68
C THR A 97 14.28 -4.61 2.03
N VAL A 98 12.99 -4.97 2.09
CA VAL A 98 11.93 -4.03 2.48
C VAL A 98 11.81 -3.86 3.99
N LEU A 99 12.42 -4.76 4.78
CA LEU A 99 12.43 -4.66 6.24
C LEU A 99 13.17 -3.41 6.70
N GLY A 100 12.67 -2.81 7.76
CA GLY A 100 13.20 -1.56 8.30
C GLY A 100 12.80 -0.29 7.53
N ASN A 101 11.97 -0.41 6.52
CA ASN A 101 11.54 0.72 5.69
C ASN A 101 10.06 1.02 5.82
N ILE A 102 9.72 2.26 5.46
CA ILE A 102 8.35 2.75 5.39
C ILE A 102 7.99 2.96 3.92
N PHE A 103 6.81 2.52 3.52
CA PHE A 103 6.32 2.66 2.16
C PHE A 103 4.96 3.36 2.12
N ASP A 104 4.71 4.04 1.01
CA ASP A 104 3.36 4.47 0.65
C ASP A 104 2.58 3.32 -0.04
N VAL A 105 1.33 3.58 -0.36
CA VAL A 105 0.41 2.60 -0.97
C VAL A 105 0.83 2.09 -2.35
N ILE A 106 1.73 2.78 -3.04
CA ILE A 106 2.26 2.38 -4.35
C ILE A 106 3.69 1.84 -4.27
N GLY A 107 4.19 1.63 -3.03
CA GLY A 107 5.49 1.03 -2.77
C GLY A 107 6.67 1.98 -2.94
N ASN A 108 6.46 3.29 -2.87
CA ASN A 108 7.56 4.25 -2.76
C ASN A 108 8.02 4.34 -1.32
N SER A 109 9.33 4.38 -1.10
CA SER A 109 9.88 4.58 0.23
C SER A 109 9.59 5.98 0.75
N LEU A 110 9.10 6.06 1.98
CA LEU A 110 8.90 7.29 2.74
C LEU A 110 10.05 7.48 3.72
N GLY A 111 10.70 8.62 3.69
CA GLY A 111 11.85 8.92 4.57
C GLY A 111 13.19 8.41 4.03
N ASN A 112 14.09 8.05 4.94
CA ASN A 112 15.43 7.57 4.60
C ASN A 112 15.43 6.03 4.50
N PRO A 113 15.49 5.46 3.30
CA PRO A 113 15.50 4.02 3.13
C PRO A 113 16.78 3.40 3.69
N THR A 114 16.71 2.15 4.12
CA THR A 114 17.88 1.39 4.55
C THR A 114 18.88 1.24 3.40
N GLU A 115 20.16 1.07 3.72
CA GLU A 115 21.19 0.82 2.69
C GLU A 115 20.90 -0.41 1.84
N ALA A 116 20.35 -1.47 2.45
CA ALA A 116 19.95 -2.69 1.75
C ALA A 116 18.89 -2.41 0.70
N PHE A 117 17.89 -1.61 1.03
CA PHE A 117 16.85 -1.20 0.08
C PHE A 117 17.42 -0.27 -1.01
N THR A 118 18.24 0.69 -0.64
CA THR A 118 18.88 1.62 -1.59
C THR A 118 19.76 0.87 -2.59
N LYS A 119 20.56 -0.09 -2.15
CA LYS A 119 21.42 -0.92 -3.01
C LYS A 119 20.62 -1.86 -3.91
N SER A 120 19.53 -2.43 -3.41
CA SER A 120 18.64 -3.31 -4.20
C SER A 120 17.78 -2.53 -5.19
N GLY A 121 17.48 -1.26 -4.90
CA GLY A 121 16.56 -0.43 -5.67
C GLY A 121 15.14 -0.96 -5.73
N GLY A 122 14.73 -1.85 -4.81
CA GLY A 122 13.43 -2.49 -4.83
C GLY A 122 13.15 -3.28 -6.13
N LYS A 123 14.18 -3.97 -6.65
CA LYS A 123 14.13 -4.65 -7.96
C LYS A 123 13.08 -5.76 -8.02
N ILE A 124 12.90 -6.50 -6.93
CA ILE A 124 11.89 -7.55 -6.87
C ILE A 124 10.57 -6.86 -6.52
N ARG A 125 9.63 -6.87 -7.46
CA ARG A 125 8.31 -6.27 -7.27
C ARG A 125 7.23 -7.30 -7.61
N TRP A 126 6.16 -7.27 -6.82
CA TRP A 126 4.99 -8.12 -7.05
C TRP A 126 3.75 -7.25 -7.29
N PRO A 127 2.86 -7.67 -8.20
CA PRO A 127 1.58 -7.00 -8.36
C PRO A 127 0.75 -7.14 -7.09
N ILE A 128 0.01 -6.09 -6.74
CA ILE A 128 -0.87 -6.10 -5.55
C ILE A 128 -2.08 -7.02 -5.73
N HIS A 129 -2.54 -7.20 -6.98
CA HIS A 129 -3.60 -8.13 -7.33
C HIS A 129 -3.00 -9.48 -7.67
N ARG A 130 -3.02 -10.38 -6.70
CA ARG A 130 -2.53 -11.76 -6.85
C ARG A 130 -3.63 -12.75 -6.49
N ALA A 131 -3.70 -13.82 -7.25
CA ALA A 131 -4.56 -14.96 -6.91
C ALA A 131 -4.14 -15.56 -5.56
N ALA A 132 -5.12 -16.02 -4.78
CA ALA A 132 -4.85 -16.80 -3.58
C ALA A 132 -4.16 -18.13 -3.96
N PRO A 133 -3.30 -18.69 -3.09
CA PRO A 133 -2.75 -20.02 -3.30
C PRO A 133 -3.88 -21.05 -3.49
N PRO A 134 -3.74 -22.01 -4.42
CA PRO A 134 -4.72 -23.06 -4.61
C PRO A 134 -4.84 -23.90 -3.35
N LEU A 135 -6.00 -24.53 -3.16
CA LEU A 135 -6.31 -25.30 -1.95
C LEU A 135 -5.28 -26.41 -1.68
N VAL A 136 -4.70 -26.98 -2.72
CA VAL A 136 -3.67 -28.03 -2.64
C VAL A 136 -2.39 -27.56 -1.94
N GLU A 137 -2.07 -26.26 -2.04
CA GLU A 137 -0.89 -25.66 -1.40
C GLU A 137 -1.16 -25.18 0.02
N GLN A 138 -2.41 -25.21 0.47
CA GLN A 138 -2.77 -24.74 1.79
C GLN A 138 -2.56 -25.84 2.83
N SER A 139 -1.92 -25.50 3.95
CA SER A 139 -1.78 -26.41 5.07
C SER A 139 -3.13 -26.68 5.72
N THR A 140 -3.45 -27.96 5.92
CA THR A 140 -4.64 -28.41 6.65
C THR A 140 -4.39 -28.57 8.15
N LYS A 141 -3.14 -28.40 8.60
CA LYS A 141 -2.78 -28.54 10.01
C LYS A 141 -3.16 -27.28 10.78
N THR A 142 -3.92 -27.47 11.85
CA THR A 142 -4.23 -26.41 12.81
C THR A 142 -3.12 -26.36 13.86
N GLU A 143 -2.32 -25.30 13.84
CA GLU A 143 -1.28 -25.05 14.83
C GLU A 143 -1.60 -23.76 15.58
N ILE A 144 -1.35 -23.75 16.89
CA ILE A 144 -1.50 -22.56 17.72
C ILE A 144 -0.36 -21.61 17.43
N PHE A 145 -0.68 -20.34 17.32
CA PHE A 145 0.28 -19.24 17.25
C PHE A 145 0.43 -18.65 18.65
N GLU A 146 1.55 -18.91 19.28
CA GLU A 146 1.88 -18.35 20.59
C GLU A 146 2.19 -16.86 20.46
N THR A 147 1.36 -16.05 21.15
CA THR A 147 1.47 -14.58 21.09
C THR A 147 2.40 -14.00 22.15
N GLY A 148 2.75 -14.80 23.17
CA GLY A 148 3.49 -14.36 24.36
C GLY A 148 2.63 -13.61 25.38
N ILE A 149 1.34 -13.39 25.09
CA ILE A 149 0.39 -12.73 25.97
C ILE A 149 -0.46 -13.78 26.67
N LYS A 150 -0.16 -14.05 27.93
CA LYS A 150 -0.74 -15.16 28.73
C LYS A 150 -2.27 -15.26 28.64
N VAL A 151 -2.97 -14.13 28.73
CA VAL A 151 -4.44 -14.13 28.71
C VAL A 151 -4.99 -14.55 27.36
N ILE A 152 -4.32 -14.20 26.26
CA ILE A 152 -4.72 -14.55 24.89
C ILE A 152 -4.42 -16.02 24.67
N ASP A 153 -3.19 -16.45 24.94
CA ASP A 153 -2.74 -17.80 24.68
C ASP A 153 -3.51 -18.84 25.49
N LEU A 154 -3.99 -18.47 26.69
CA LEU A 154 -4.76 -19.35 27.56
C LEU A 154 -6.27 -19.36 27.25
N ILE A 155 -6.87 -18.19 26.99
CA ILE A 155 -8.34 -18.07 26.92
C ILE A 155 -8.84 -18.05 25.47
N ALA A 156 -8.09 -17.41 24.56
CA ALA A 156 -8.48 -17.23 23.16
C ALA A 156 -7.27 -17.41 22.22
N PRO A 157 -6.66 -18.61 22.18
CA PRO A 157 -5.43 -18.84 21.42
C PRO A 157 -5.62 -18.55 19.94
N PHE A 158 -4.62 -17.96 19.34
CA PHE A 158 -4.61 -17.67 17.91
C PHE A 158 -4.17 -18.90 17.12
N ILE A 159 -4.66 -19.01 15.90
CA ILE A 159 -4.29 -20.08 14.97
C ILE A 159 -3.35 -19.51 13.92
N LYS A 160 -2.27 -20.20 13.60
CA LYS A 160 -1.36 -19.83 12.51
C LYS A 160 -2.12 -19.74 11.19
N GLY A 161 -1.92 -18.63 10.46
CA GLY A 161 -2.64 -18.36 9.21
C GLY A 161 -4.09 -17.89 9.41
N GLY A 162 -4.55 -17.77 10.66
CA GLY A 162 -5.87 -17.24 10.99
C GLY A 162 -6.00 -15.73 10.76
N LYS A 163 -7.26 -15.26 10.74
CA LYS A 163 -7.59 -13.83 10.72
C LYS A 163 -8.23 -13.49 12.06
N ILE A 164 -7.65 -12.52 12.74
CA ILE A 164 -8.06 -12.14 14.09
C ILE A 164 -8.43 -10.66 14.08
N GLY A 165 -9.56 -10.32 14.71
CA GLY A 165 -10.02 -8.95 14.85
C GLY A 165 -9.87 -8.47 16.30
N LEU A 166 -9.25 -7.29 16.48
CA LEU A 166 -9.19 -6.58 17.76
C LEU A 166 -10.13 -5.37 17.69
N PHE A 167 -11.22 -5.43 18.42
CA PHE A 167 -12.23 -4.39 18.47
C PHE A 167 -12.20 -3.65 19.80
N GLY A 168 -12.39 -2.34 19.73
CA GLY A 168 -12.44 -1.50 20.91
C GLY A 168 -12.54 -0.02 20.57
N GLY A 169 -12.99 0.80 21.48
CA GLY A 169 -13.03 2.25 21.35
C GLY A 169 -11.64 2.89 21.28
N ALA A 170 -11.60 4.21 21.20
CA ALA A 170 -10.34 4.95 21.27
C ALA A 170 -9.70 4.81 22.66
N GLY A 171 -8.36 4.74 22.72
CA GLY A 171 -7.62 4.75 23.99
C GLY A 171 -7.64 3.44 24.80
N VAL A 172 -8.17 2.34 24.25
CA VAL A 172 -8.26 1.05 24.99
C VAL A 172 -7.02 0.15 24.82
N GLY A 173 -5.92 0.68 24.28
CA GLY A 173 -4.65 -0.06 24.19
C GLY A 173 -4.50 -0.99 22.98
N LYS A 174 -5.33 -0.87 21.92
CA LYS A 174 -5.19 -1.70 20.70
C LYS A 174 -3.80 -1.62 20.08
N THR A 175 -3.26 -0.42 19.94
CA THR A 175 -1.93 -0.18 19.36
C THR A 175 -0.83 -0.78 20.24
N VAL A 176 -0.95 -0.66 21.56
CA VAL A 176 0.01 -1.26 22.51
C VAL A 176 0.03 -2.79 22.35
N LEU A 177 -1.15 -3.40 22.22
CA LEU A 177 -1.27 -4.84 22.01
C LEU A 177 -0.65 -5.28 20.67
N LEU A 178 -0.87 -4.52 19.60
CA LEU A 178 -0.23 -4.78 18.30
C LEU A 178 1.29 -4.66 18.36
N MET A 179 1.81 -3.67 19.07
CA MET A 179 3.25 -3.51 19.27
C MET A 179 3.85 -4.70 20.01
N GLU A 180 3.17 -5.19 21.03
CA GLU A 180 3.63 -6.36 21.80
C GLU A 180 3.62 -7.63 20.93
N PHE A 181 2.62 -7.82 20.06
CA PHE A 181 2.63 -8.91 19.10
C PHE A 181 3.81 -8.83 18.14
N ILE A 182 4.06 -7.66 17.55
CA ILE A 182 5.19 -7.46 16.63
C ILE A 182 6.51 -7.74 17.33
N ARG A 183 6.66 -7.27 18.55
CA ARG A 183 7.86 -7.48 19.37
C ARG A 183 8.07 -8.97 19.66
N ASN A 184 7.07 -9.66 20.17
CA ASN A 184 7.17 -11.07 20.51
C ASN A 184 7.48 -11.94 19.29
N VAL A 185 6.84 -11.64 18.14
CA VAL A 185 7.18 -12.33 16.87
C VAL A 185 8.63 -12.09 16.47
N ALA A 186 9.11 -10.87 16.60
CA ALA A 186 10.47 -10.52 16.21
C ALA A 186 11.53 -11.12 17.14
N GLU A 187 11.31 -11.08 18.46
CA GLU A 187 12.31 -11.50 19.47
C GLU A 187 12.28 -13.01 19.69
N GLU A 188 11.12 -13.61 19.89
CA GLU A 188 11.00 -15.01 20.29
C GLU A 188 10.90 -15.98 19.10
N SER A 189 10.14 -15.63 18.08
CA SER A 189 9.92 -16.51 16.92
C SER A 189 10.91 -16.27 15.79
N GLY A 190 11.74 -15.22 15.86
CA GLY A 190 12.64 -14.82 14.76
C GLY A 190 11.89 -14.42 13.48
N GLY A 191 10.59 -14.21 13.57
CA GLY A 191 9.71 -13.87 12.46
C GLY A 191 9.88 -12.44 11.99
N VAL A 192 9.15 -12.11 10.93
CA VAL A 192 9.07 -10.77 10.36
C VAL A 192 7.62 -10.29 10.40
N SER A 193 7.43 -8.99 10.49
CA SER A 193 6.11 -8.37 10.58
C SER A 193 5.90 -7.36 9.46
N VAL A 194 4.67 -7.25 9.01
CA VAL A 194 4.23 -6.16 8.12
C VAL A 194 3.09 -5.43 8.79
N PHE A 195 3.28 -4.15 9.01
CA PHE A 195 2.24 -3.28 9.53
C PHE A 195 1.67 -2.41 8.41
N ALA A 196 0.36 -2.42 8.25
CA ALA A 196 -0.35 -1.56 7.30
C ALA A 196 -1.29 -0.63 8.06
N GLY A 197 -0.94 0.66 8.10
CA GLY A 197 -1.74 1.71 8.71
C GLY A 197 -2.70 2.30 7.68
N VAL A 198 -4.01 2.11 7.89
CA VAL A 198 -5.05 2.60 7.00
C VAL A 198 -6.13 3.31 7.81
N GLY A 199 -6.43 4.57 7.44
CA GLY A 199 -7.47 5.34 8.12
C GLY A 199 -7.07 5.86 9.50
N GLU A 200 -5.82 5.72 9.91
CA GLU A 200 -5.30 6.26 11.16
C GLU A 200 -4.79 7.70 10.98
N ARG A 201 -4.60 8.41 12.08
CA ARG A 201 -4.04 9.76 12.05
C ARG A 201 -2.55 9.72 11.75
N THR A 202 -2.06 10.64 10.93
CA THR A 202 -0.63 10.76 10.59
C THR A 202 0.27 10.80 11.82
N ARG A 203 -0.17 11.45 12.91
CA ARG A 203 0.56 11.53 14.17
C ARG A 203 0.73 10.16 14.80
N GLU A 204 -0.34 9.36 14.88
CA GLU A 204 -0.31 8.00 15.45
C GLU A 204 0.63 7.08 14.66
N GLY A 205 0.66 7.22 13.32
CA GLY A 205 1.61 6.50 12.49
C GLY A 205 3.07 6.88 12.75
N ASN A 206 3.35 8.16 13.00
CA ASN A 206 4.70 8.63 13.33
C ASN A 206 5.13 8.18 14.73
N ASP A 207 4.21 8.24 15.70
CA ASP A 207 4.47 7.77 17.07
C ASP A 207 4.80 6.27 17.05
N LEU A 208 4.02 5.47 16.32
CA LEU A 208 4.26 4.03 16.13
C LEU A 208 5.65 3.74 15.51
N TYR A 209 6.03 4.51 14.49
CA TYR A 209 7.37 4.36 13.89
C TYR A 209 8.49 4.62 14.88
N ASN A 210 8.37 5.67 15.70
CA ASN A 210 9.36 6.00 16.71
C ASN A 210 9.43 4.92 17.81
N GLU A 211 8.30 4.42 18.28
CA GLU A 211 8.24 3.31 19.24
C GLU A 211 8.90 2.03 18.69
N MET A 212 8.65 1.67 17.42
CA MET A 212 9.30 0.51 16.78
C MET A 212 10.81 0.71 16.62
N LYS A 213 11.25 1.93 16.40
CA LYS A 213 12.66 2.27 16.31
C LYS A 213 13.35 2.18 17.65
N GLU A 214 12.73 2.70 18.72
CA GLU A 214 13.25 2.66 20.09
C GLU A 214 13.29 1.23 20.66
N SER A 215 12.26 0.43 20.35
CA SER A 215 12.22 -0.99 20.76
C SER A 215 13.12 -1.91 19.93
N GLY A 216 13.76 -1.40 18.86
CA GLY A 216 14.68 -2.19 18.03
C GLY A 216 14.01 -3.20 17.08
N VAL A 217 12.69 -3.28 17.04
CA VAL A 217 11.96 -4.24 16.19
C VAL A 217 11.75 -3.77 14.76
N LEU A 218 12.07 -2.51 14.46
CA LEU A 218 11.91 -1.92 13.14
C LEU A 218 12.67 -2.69 12.06
N ASN A 219 13.86 -3.20 12.37
CA ASN A 219 14.70 -3.97 11.44
C ASN A 219 14.09 -5.30 10.97
N LYS A 220 13.08 -5.80 11.67
CA LYS A 220 12.29 -7.00 11.31
C LYS A 220 10.86 -6.68 10.87
N THR A 221 10.56 -5.40 10.67
CA THR A 221 9.21 -4.93 10.33
C THR A 221 9.25 -4.09 9.07
N ALA A 222 8.28 -4.28 8.18
CA ALA A 222 8.01 -3.37 7.07
C ALA A 222 6.73 -2.58 7.37
N LEU A 223 6.77 -1.28 7.14
CA LEU A 223 5.65 -0.37 7.41
C LEU A 223 5.05 0.14 6.10
N VAL A 224 3.74 0.08 5.98
CA VAL A 224 3.00 0.62 4.84
C VAL A 224 1.95 1.60 5.34
N TYR A 225 2.06 2.85 4.96
CA TYR A 225 1.14 3.90 5.42
C TYR A 225 0.25 4.40 4.28
N GLY A 226 -1.06 4.16 4.43
CA GLY A 226 -2.08 4.68 3.52
C GLY A 226 -2.47 6.14 3.77
N GLN A 227 -2.13 6.70 4.93
CA GLN A 227 -2.52 8.06 5.31
C GLN A 227 -1.61 9.16 4.76
N MET A 228 -0.31 8.89 4.64
CA MET A 228 0.70 9.95 4.44
C MET A 228 0.66 10.63 3.07
N LYS A 229 -0.03 10.07 2.07
CA LYS A 229 -0.19 10.70 0.75
C LYS A 229 -1.57 10.56 0.12
N ALA A 230 -2.43 9.71 0.66
CA ALA A 230 -3.72 9.45 0.06
C ALA A 230 -4.85 9.86 1.00
N HIS A 231 -5.57 10.91 0.66
CA HIS A 231 -6.88 11.22 1.28
C HIS A 231 -7.97 10.23 0.87
N ILE A 232 -7.60 9.01 0.42
CA ILE A 232 -8.51 8.10 -0.25
C ILE A 232 -8.55 6.75 0.47
N PHE A 233 -9.75 6.36 0.73
CA PHE A 233 -10.23 5.13 1.31
C PHE A 233 -9.95 3.93 0.36
N ILE A 234 -8.77 3.29 0.47
CA ILE A 234 -8.53 1.97 -0.14
C ILE A 234 -8.03 1.02 0.94
N PRO A 235 -8.95 0.45 1.75
CA PRO A 235 -8.55 -0.19 2.99
C PRO A 235 -8.02 -1.62 2.88
N THR A 236 -8.30 -2.38 1.84
CA THR A 236 -8.30 -3.85 2.03
C THR A 236 -7.39 -4.65 1.11
N LEU A 237 -7.01 -4.13 -0.02
CA LEU A 237 -6.31 -4.92 -1.05
C LEU A 237 -4.78 -4.91 -0.93
N GLN A 238 -4.22 -3.87 -0.35
CA GLN A 238 -2.76 -3.65 -0.37
C GLN A 238 -1.98 -4.37 0.73
N ALA A 239 -2.57 -4.58 1.89
CA ALA A 239 -1.92 -5.34 2.97
C ALA A 239 -1.64 -6.81 2.59
N ALA A 240 -2.41 -7.36 1.64
CA ALA A 240 -2.22 -8.74 1.16
C ALA A 240 -1.02 -8.90 0.21
N ALA A 241 -0.52 -7.82 -0.39
CA ALA A 241 0.59 -7.88 -1.33
C ALA A 241 1.97 -8.01 -0.66
N PHE A 242 2.10 -7.55 0.57
CA PHE A 242 3.31 -7.70 1.37
C PHE A 242 3.33 -9.06 2.09
N LYS A 243 3.19 -10.16 1.35
CA LYS A 243 3.49 -11.50 1.88
C LYS A 243 4.97 -11.81 1.69
N PHE A 244 5.60 -12.25 2.76
CA PHE A 244 6.96 -12.82 2.77
C PHE A 244 6.89 -14.33 2.51
#